data_1e4f399d9a2cd65215eec7a04d236ee6
#
_entry.id   1e4f399d9a2cd65215eec7a04d236ee6
#
_cell.length_a   1.000
_cell.length_b   1.000
_cell.length_c   1.000
_cell.angle_alpha   90.00
_cell.angle_beta   90.00
_cell.angle_gamma   90.00
#
_symmetry.space_group_name_H-M   'P 1'
#
loop_
_entity.id
_entity.type
_entity.pdbx_description
1 polymer ?
#
loop_
_entity_poly.entity_id
_entity_poly.type
_entity_poly.pdbx_seq_one_letter_code
_entity_poly.pdbx_strand_id
1 'polypeptide(L)'
;KLYTFVIMVLDKKVAEQTVNFLTQINAIKLNTKNPFTWTSGIKSPIYCDNRLVLSYPKIREFIANSISQIIKNNYGNDISIAGVATGAIAMGIMIAERLNLPYAYVRPEPKGHGLKNQIEGNIKKNSSVVVIEDLISTGKSSLNAINALKSDGYNVMGMISIFSYDFEFAYKKFSSENITVNSLADYNTLVEIIQSKGDLNDEEISRLKKWREDPKTWG
;
A
#
# COMPACT_ATOMS: atom_id res chain seq x y z
N LYS A 1 -17.25 15.28 16.11
CA LYS A 1 -17.33 14.73 14.75
C LYS A 1 -16.43 13.49 14.75
N LEU A 2 -17.03 12.31 14.74
CA LEU A 2 -16.30 11.07 14.50
C LEU A 2 -15.85 11.09 13.03
N TYR A 3 -14.59 11.34 12.78
CA TYR A 3 -13.98 11.04 11.50
C TYR A 3 -13.76 9.53 11.46
N THR A 4 -14.59 8.83 10.74
CA THR A 4 -14.34 7.43 10.38
C THR A 4 -13.23 7.44 9.34
N PHE A 5 -11.98 7.37 9.80
CA PHE A 5 -10.83 7.19 8.91
C PHE A 5 -10.85 5.74 8.42
N VAL A 6 -11.23 5.57 7.19
CA VAL A 6 -11.27 4.27 6.50
C VAL A 6 -10.21 4.34 5.40
N ILE A 7 -9.45 3.25 5.17
CA ILE A 7 -8.68 3.15 3.90
C ILE A 7 -9.73 3.22 2.80
N MET A 8 -9.65 4.20 1.94
CA MET A 8 -10.66 4.36 0.90
C MET A 8 -10.05 4.03 -0.46
N VAL A 9 -10.71 3.10 -1.13
CA VAL A 9 -10.62 3.02 -2.58
C VAL A 9 -11.39 4.21 -3.13
N LEU A 10 -10.69 5.14 -3.76
CA LEU A 10 -11.28 6.40 -4.21
C LEU A 10 -12.03 6.28 -5.55
N ASP A 11 -11.68 5.28 -6.36
CA ASP A 11 -12.28 5.04 -7.67
C ASP A 11 -12.44 3.53 -7.90
N LYS A 12 -13.70 3.08 -7.99
CA LYS A 12 -14.03 1.67 -8.19
C LYS A 12 -13.48 1.11 -9.51
N LYS A 13 -13.50 1.87 -10.60
CA LYS A 13 -12.99 1.41 -11.90
C LYS A 13 -11.47 1.25 -11.86
N VAL A 14 -10.77 2.18 -11.21
CA VAL A 14 -9.31 2.07 -11.01
C VAL A 14 -8.99 0.86 -10.14
N ALA A 15 -9.78 0.60 -9.09
CA ALA A 15 -9.59 -0.55 -8.22
C ALA A 15 -9.78 -1.88 -8.97
N GLU A 16 -10.87 -2.00 -9.72
CA GLU A 16 -11.15 -3.18 -10.54
C GLU A 16 -10.04 -3.43 -11.57
N GLN A 17 -9.59 -2.38 -12.25
CA GLN A 17 -8.50 -2.49 -13.23
C GLN A 17 -7.17 -2.86 -12.56
N THR A 18 -6.88 -2.30 -11.39
CA THR A 18 -5.68 -2.63 -10.60
C THR A 18 -5.69 -4.10 -10.21
N VAL A 19 -6.80 -4.62 -9.66
CA VAL A 19 -6.94 -6.04 -9.32
C VAL A 19 -6.76 -6.94 -10.55
N ASN A 20 -7.39 -6.58 -11.68
CA ASN A 20 -7.25 -7.35 -12.92
C ASN A 20 -5.80 -7.41 -13.38
N PHE A 21 -5.06 -6.32 -13.34
CA PHE A 21 -3.65 -6.30 -13.69
C PHE A 21 -2.79 -7.13 -12.73
N LEU A 22 -3.01 -6.99 -11.42
CA LEU A 22 -2.24 -7.73 -10.42
C LEU A 22 -2.48 -9.24 -10.50
N THR A 23 -3.70 -9.67 -10.78
CA THR A 23 -4.02 -11.09 -10.99
C THR A 23 -3.47 -11.60 -12.32
N GLN A 24 -3.56 -10.82 -13.39
CA GLN A 24 -3.03 -11.18 -14.72
C GLN A 24 -1.53 -11.49 -14.71
N ILE A 25 -0.75 -10.72 -13.94
CA ILE A 25 0.71 -10.91 -13.85
C ILE A 25 1.12 -11.85 -12.71
N ASN A 26 0.19 -12.51 -12.06
CA ASN A 26 0.41 -13.34 -10.87
C ASN A 26 1.08 -12.60 -9.70
N ALA A 27 0.93 -11.28 -9.61
CA ALA A 27 1.32 -10.51 -8.43
C ALA A 27 0.43 -10.88 -7.24
N ILE A 28 -0.84 -11.17 -7.49
CA ILE A 28 -1.75 -11.77 -6.51
C ILE A 28 -1.96 -13.24 -6.86
N LYS A 29 -1.71 -14.11 -5.88
CA LYS A 29 -1.93 -15.56 -5.97
C LYS A 29 -2.88 -16.00 -4.86
N LEU A 30 -3.83 -16.87 -5.20
CA LEU A 30 -4.77 -17.44 -4.25
C LEU A 30 -4.55 -18.94 -4.13
N ASN A 31 -4.61 -19.44 -2.91
CA ASN A 31 -4.62 -20.87 -2.62
C ASN A 31 -5.38 -21.12 -1.31
N THR A 32 -6.67 -21.39 -1.44
CA THR A 32 -7.58 -21.62 -0.31
C THR A 32 -7.39 -22.99 0.33
N LYS A 33 -6.85 -23.97 -0.43
CA LYS A 33 -6.64 -25.36 0.04
C LYS A 33 -5.28 -25.54 0.72
N ASN A 34 -4.24 -24.95 0.13
CA ASN A 34 -2.86 -25.02 0.65
C ASN A 34 -2.35 -23.59 0.88
N PRO A 35 -2.64 -22.99 2.05
CA PRO A 35 -2.33 -21.59 2.32
C PRO A 35 -0.83 -21.32 2.34
N PHE A 36 -0.47 -20.11 1.96
CA PHE A 36 0.88 -19.57 2.10
C PHE A 36 1.20 -19.31 3.57
N THR A 37 2.47 -19.39 3.95
CA THR A 37 2.94 -18.92 5.25
C THR A 37 3.76 -17.65 5.05
N TRP A 38 3.30 -16.53 5.62
CA TRP A 38 4.04 -15.28 5.57
C TRP A 38 5.26 -15.31 6.51
N THR A 39 6.20 -14.41 6.31
CA THR A 39 7.36 -14.24 7.21
C THR A 39 6.97 -13.94 8.67
N SER A 40 5.78 -13.40 8.89
CA SER A 40 5.19 -13.19 10.22
C SER A 40 4.65 -14.45 10.88
N GLY A 41 4.65 -15.59 10.18
CA GLY A 41 4.05 -16.85 10.63
C GLY A 41 2.55 -16.96 10.33
N ILE A 42 1.89 -15.93 9.83
CA ILE A 42 0.46 -15.95 9.50
C ILE A 42 0.24 -16.87 8.30
N LYS A 43 -0.69 -17.82 8.44
CA LYS A 43 -1.20 -18.60 7.31
C LYS A 43 -2.19 -17.77 6.51
N SER A 44 -2.05 -17.76 5.19
CA SER A 44 -2.82 -16.89 4.32
C SER A 44 -3.24 -17.60 3.04
N PRO A 45 -4.52 -17.54 2.64
CA PRO A 45 -4.99 -18.05 1.35
C PRO A 45 -4.55 -17.17 0.17
N ILE A 46 -3.89 -16.03 0.44
CA ILE A 46 -3.44 -15.07 -0.55
C ILE A 46 -1.96 -14.72 -0.32
N TYR A 47 -1.25 -14.58 -1.42
CA TYR A 47 0.09 -14.00 -1.47
C TYR A 47 0.09 -12.86 -2.48
N CYS A 48 0.63 -11.70 -2.09
CA CYS A 48 0.74 -10.52 -2.96
C CYS A 48 2.20 -10.06 -3.02
N ASP A 49 2.70 -9.86 -4.25
CA ASP A 49 4.00 -9.27 -4.54
C ASP A 49 3.86 -8.19 -5.63
N ASN A 50 3.56 -6.98 -5.21
CA ASN A 50 3.36 -5.85 -6.11
C ASN A 50 4.64 -5.40 -6.82
N ARG A 51 5.83 -5.85 -6.39
CA ARG A 51 7.11 -5.56 -7.06
C ARG A 51 7.17 -6.13 -8.47
N LEU A 52 6.39 -7.18 -8.77
CA LEU A 52 6.26 -7.73 -10.12
C LEU A 52 5.76 -6.69 -11.14
N VAL A 53 4.98 -5.71 -10.70
CA VAL A 53 4.50 -4.60 -11.53
C VAL A 53 5.64 -3.88 -12.27
N LEU A 54 6.82 -3.81 -11.66
CA LEU A 54 7.97 -3.11 -12.22
C LEU A 54 8.42 -3.67 -13.58
N SER A 55 8.19 -4.96 -13.82
CA SER A 55 8.55 -5.65 -15.06
C SER A 55 7.53 -5.45 -16.19
N TYR A 56 6.37 -4.84 -15.91
CA TYR A 56 5.27 -4.66 -16.88
C TYR A 56 5.03 -3.18 -17.18
N PRO A 57 5.65 -2.59 -18.22
CA PRO A 57 5.61 -1.15 -18.48
C PRO A 57 4.20 -0.53 -18.49
N LYS A 58 3.23 -1.17 -19.17
CA LYS A 58 1.85 -0.67 -19.25
C LYS A 58 1.15 -0.65 -17.88
N ILE A 59 1.40 -1.67 -17.05
CA ILE A 59 0.78 -1.80 -15.72
C ILE A 59 1.40 -0.81 -14.76
N ARG A 60 2.73 -0.71 -14.69
CA ARG A 60 3.38 0.26 -13.81
C ARG A 60 3.05 1.70 -14.20
N GLU A 61 2.88 1.97 -15.50
CA GLU A 61 2.43 3.27 -16.04
C GLU A 61 1.03 3.60 -15.53
N PHE A 62 0.09 2.67 -15.66
CA PHE A 62 -1.27 2.83 -15.17
C PHE A 62 -1.29 3.12 -13.65
N ILE A 63 -0.56 2.34 -12.85
CA ILE A 63 -0.49 2.49 -11.39
C ILE A 63 0.10 3.86 -11.03
N ALA A 64 1.24 4.23 -11.65
CA ALA A 64 1.89 5.50 -11.36
C ALA A 64 1.00 6.69 -11.75
N ASN A 65 0.30 6.63 -12.89
CA ASN A 65 -0.65 7.65 -13.30
C ASN A 65 -1.83 7.76 -12.32
N SER A 66 -2.42 6.64 -11.91
CA SER A 66 -3.56 6.63 -11.00
C SER A 66 -3.20 7.24 -9.65
N ILE A 67 -2.05 6.87 -9.06
CA ILE A 67 -1.57 7.47 -7.81
C ILE A 67 -1.27 8.96 -8.00
N SER A 68 -0.65 9.35 -9.11
CA SER A 68 -0.35 10.76 -9.41
C SER A 68 -1.61 11.60 -9.48
N GLN A 69 -2.71 11.08 -10.06
CA GLN A 69 -4.00 11.78 -10.08
C GLN A 69 -4.59 11.96 -8.68
N ILE A 70 -4.52 10.93 -7.84
CA ILE A 70 -4.96 11.03 -6.44
C ILE A 70 -4.19 12.12 -5.72
N ILE A 71 -2.87 12.18 -5.91
CA ILE A 71 -2.02 13.19 -5.27
C ILE A 71 -2.39 14.59 -5.75
N LYS A 72 -2.51 14.81 -7.05
CA LYS A 72 -2.91 16.11 -7.61
C LYS A 72 -4.25 16.61 -7.05
N ASN A 73 -5.21 15.70 -6.93
CA ASN A 73 -6.57 16.07 -6.53
C ASN A 73 -6.69 16.35 -5.02
N ASN A 74 -5.86 15.69 -4.18
CA ASN A 74 -6.07 15.71 -2.74
C ASN A 74 -4.98 16.45 -1.95
N TYR A 75 -3.76 16.59 -2.49
CA TYR A 75 -2.61 17.09 -1.72
C TYR A 75 -1.93 18.32 -2.34
N GLY A 76 -2.24 18.67 -3.58
CA GLY A 76 -1.64 19.83 -4.27
C GLY A 76 -0.20 19.57 -4.73
N ASN A 77 0.55 20.67 -4.96
CA ASN A 77 1.88 20.62 -5.58
C ASN A 77 3.03 21.07 -4.65
N ASP A 78 2.72 21.59 -3.46
CA ASP A 78 3.75 22.00 -2.48
C ASP A 78 4.03 20.89 -1.47
N ILE A 79 4.42 19.74 -1.99
CA ILE A 79 4.69 18.53 -1.22
C ILE A 79 5.93 17.81 -1.73
N SER A 80 6.44 16.88 -0.95
CA SER A 80 7.44 15.89 -1.37
C SER A 80 6.83 14.49 -1.36
N ILE A 81 7.43 13.57 -2.10
CA ILE A 81 7.04 12.16 -2.13
C ILE A 81 8.05 11.34 -1.32
N ALA A 82 7.56 10.41 -0.49
CA ALA A 82 8.42 9.48 0.23
C ALA A 82 8.00 8.03 -0.04
N GLY A 83 8.87 7.23 -0.64
CA GLY A 83 8.64 5.79 -0.85
C GLY A 83 9.03 4.96 0.36
N VAL A 84 8.23 3.98 0.75
CA VAL A 84 8.61 3.00 1.79
C VAL A 84 9.52 1.94 1.16
N ALA A 85 10.73 1.83 1.67
CA ALA A 85 11.67 0.83 1.18
C ALA A 85 11.26 -0.58 1.65
N THR A 86 11.39 -1.60 0.80
CA THR A 86 12.02 -1.59 -0.52
C THR A 86 10.98 -1.49 -1.64
N GLY A 87 9.78 -1.98 -1.42
CA GLY A 87 8.76 -2.21 -2.46
C GLY A 87 8.31 -0.94 -3.19
N ALA A 88 8.21 0.18 -2.47
CA ALA A 88 7.69 1.42 -3.04
C ALA A 88 8.78 2.39 -3.54
N ILE A 89 10.08 2.04 -3.47
CA ILE A 89 11.13 2.96 -3.95
C ILE A 89 10.93 3.30 -5.43
N ALA A 90 10.85 2.28 -6.28
CA ALA A 90 10.76 2.48 -7.72
C ALA A 90 9.46 3.15 -8.13
N MET A 91 8.34 2.77 -7.56
CA MET A 91 7.05 3.39 -7.84
C MET A 91 7.02 4.83 -7.33
N GLY A 92 7.55 5.10 -6.15
CA GLY A 92 7.62 6.44 -5.57
C GLY A 92 8.41 7.42 -6.44
N ILE A 93 9.58 7.03 -6.97
CA ILE A 93 10.35 7.91 -7.87
C ILE A 93 9.63 8.16 -9.20
N MET A 94 8.95 7.16 -9.76
CA MET A 94 8.15 7.33 -10.98
C MET A 94 7.01 8.33 -10.78
N ILE A 95 6.35 8.31 -9.62
CA ILE A 95 5.28 9.24 -9.26
C ILE A 95 5.85 10.66 -9.08
N ALA A 96 6.96 10.77 -8.33
CA ALA A 96 7.62 12.05 -8.09
C ALA A 96 8.07 12.73 -9.40
N GLU A 97 8.64 11.96 -10.33
CA GLU A 97 9.03 12.45 -11.67
C GLU A 97 7.82 12.97 -12.45
N ARG A 98 6.71 12.22 -12.50
CA ARG A 98 5.47 12.66 -13.19
C ARG A 98 4.89 13.94 -12.62
N LEU A 99 5.05 14.14 -11.33
CA LEU A 99 4.52 15.31 -10.64
C LEU A 99 5.53 16.46 -10.58
N ASN A 100 6.77 16.22 -11.00
CA ASN A 100 7.91 17.13 -10.84
C ASN A 100 8.09 17.57 -9.38
N LEU A 101 8.03 16.58 -8.45
CA LEU A 101 8.12 16.78 -7.00
C LEU A 101 9.42 16.21 -6.45
N PRO A 102 9.96 16.79 -5.33
CA PRO A 102 11.08 16.22 -4.60
C PRO A 102 10.75 14.81 -4.08
N TYR A 103 11.78 13.96 -4.03
CA TYR A 103 11.65 12.56 -3.63
C TYR A 103 12.67 12.16 -2.55
N ALA A 104 12.22 11.35 -1.61
CA ALA A 104 13.03 10.59 -0.68
C ALA A 104 12.48 9.17 -0.53
N TYR A 105 13.23 8.26 0.10
CA TYR A 105 12.67 6.99 0.55
C TYR A 105 13.06 6.69 1.99
N VAL A 106 12.25 5.90 2.66
CA VAL A 106 12.42 5.57 4.07
C VAL A 106 12.82 4.11 4.21
N ARG A 107 13.96 3.85 4.82
CA ARG A 107 14.50 2.51 5.08
C ARG A 107 13.74 1.84 6.23
N PRO A 108 13.68 0.49 6.26
CA PRO A 108 13.10 -0.23 7.39
C PRO A 108 13.81 0.09 8.71
N GLU A 109 15.14 0.27 8.66
CA GLU A 109 16.00 0.56 9.80
C GLU A 109 17.02 1.64 9.47
N PRO A 110 17.48 2.42 10.47
CA PRO A 110 18.58 3.36 10.29
C PRO A 110 19.86 2.67 9.81
N LYS A 111 20.77 3.42 9.16
CA LYS A 111 22.10 2.92 8.81
C LYS A 111 22.87 2.51 10.06
N GLY A 112 23.54 1.35 10.02
CA GLY A 112 24.40 0.88 11.11
C GLY A 112 25.67 1.70 11.29
N HIS A 113 26.09 2.46 10.26
CA HIS A 113 27.32 3.28 10.24
C HIS A 113 27.03 4.66 9.64
N GLY A 114 27.79 5.68 10.08
CA GLY A 114 27.66 7.08 9.63
C GLY A 114 26.53 7.84 10.31
N LEU A 115 25.92 8.77 9.59
CA LEU A 115 24.79 9.58 10.07
C LEU A 115 23.54 8.71 10.20
N LYS A 116 23.37 7.86 11.09
CA LYS A 116 22.21 6.94 11.36
C LYS A 116 20.86 7.31 10.69
N ASN A 117 20.92 7.80 9.46
CA ASN A 117 19.75 8.27 8.72
C ASN A 117 18.88 7.10 8.28
N GLN A 118 17.59 7.19 8.54
CA GLN A 118 16.58 6.27 8.04
C GLN A 118 15.94 6.78 6.74
N ILE A 119 15.99 8.09 6.50
CA ILE A 119 15.47 8.76 5.31
C ILE A 119 16.63 9.01 4.35
N GLU A 120 16.48 8.59 3.10
CA GLU A 120 17.44 8.76 2.02
C GLU A 120 16.87 9.72 0.97
N GLY A 121 17.65 10.69 0.60
CA GLY A 121 17.26 11.83 -0.20
C GLY A 121 17.37 13.12 0.63
N ASN A 122 17.32 14.27 -0.06
CA ASN A 122 17.41 15.58 0.58
C ASN A 122 16.18 16.42 0.20
N ILE A 123 15.06 16.15 0.86
CA ILE A 123 13.85 16.97 0.73
C ILE A 123 13.87 18.10 1.76
N LYS A 124 13.17 19.20 1.46
CA LYS A 124 13.13 20.41 2.32
C LYS A 124 12.61 20.06 3.71
N LYS A 125 13.37 20.40 4.75
CA LYS A 125 12.92 20.20 6.14
C LYS A 125 11.61 20.93 6.43
N ASN A 126 10.79 20.35 7.30
CA ASN A 126 9.46 20.83 7.67
C ASN A 126 8.47 20.91 6.49
N SER A 127 8.78 20.26 5.35
CA SER A 127 7.82 20.20 4.23
C SER A 127 6.73 19.15 4.47
N SER A 128 5.66 19.30 3.74
CA SER A 128 4.59 18.30 3.66
C SER A 128 5.03 17.12 2.81
N VAL A 129 4.68 15.89 3.23
CA VAL A 129 5.09 14.66 2.56
C VAL A 129 3.89 13.73 2.37
N VAL A 130 3.75 13.18 1.17
CA VAL A 130 2.84 12.04 0.88
C VAL A 130 3.66 10.77 0.77
N VAL A 131 3.28 9.75 1.52
CA VAL A 131 3.97 8.47 1.58
C VAL A 131 3.40 7.49 0.56
N ILE A 132 4.27 6.80 -0.18
CA ILE A 132 3.89 5.76 -1.14
C ILE A 132 4.31 4.41 -0.59
N GLU A 133 3.37 3.46 -0.63
CA GLU A 133 3.57 2.06 -0.22
C GLU A 133 3.19 1.12 -1.37
N ASP A 134 3.81 -0.05 -1.47
CA ASP A 134 3.39 -1.07 -2.44
C ASP A 134 2.25 -1.92 -1.89
N LEU A 135 2.30 -2.32 -0.63
CA LEU A 135 1.35 -3.23 0.00
C LEU A 135 1.13 -2.91 1.47
N ILE A 136 -0.11 -2.67 1.86
CA ILE A 136 -0.49 -2.57 3.27
C ILE A 136 -1.07 -3.90 3.74
N SER A 137 -0.32 -4.58 4.63
CA SER A 137 -0.82 -5.75 5.37
C SER A 137 -1.11 -5.36 6.84
N THR A 138 -0.20 -5.63 7.75
CA THR A 138 -0.35 -5.25 9.17
C THR A 138 -0.11 -3.75 9.45
N GLY A 139 0.37 -3.01 8.47
CA GLY A 139 0.73 -1.59 8.57
C GLY A 139 2.02 -1.31 9.34
N LYS A 140 2.78 -2.34 9.75
CA LYS A 140 3.99 -2.16 10.58
C LYS A 140 5.08 -1.37 9.85
N SER A 141 5.45 -1.76 8.63
CA SER A 141 6.47 -1.07 7.82
C SER A 141 6.06 0.37 7.51
N SER A 142 4.81 0.53 7.10
CA SER A 142 4.22 1.82 6.76
C SER A 142 4.25 2.80 7.94
N LEU A 143 3.82 2.35 9.13
CA LEU A 143 3.86 3.18 10.35
C LEU A 143 5.28 3.49 10.79
N ASN A 144 6.21 2.54 10.66
CA ASN A 144 7.61 2.81 10.94
C ASN A 144 8.18 3.93 10.05
N ALA A 145 7.84 3.90 8.75
CA ALA A 145 8.26 4.96 7.82
C ALA A 145 7.61 6.33 8.15
N ILE A 146 6.32 6.35 8.47
CA ILE A 146 5.60 7.55 8.89
C ILE A 146 6.24 8.15 10.14
N ASN A 147 6.52 7.32 11.15
CA ASN A 147 7.11 7.77 12.40
C ASN A 147 8.55 8.29 12.20
N ALA A 148 9.34 7.66 11.33
CA ALA A 148 10.65 8.17 10.97
C ALA A 148 10.57 9.57 10.33
N LEU A 149 9.63 9.79 9.40
CA LEU A 149 9.40 11.09 8.77
C LEU A 149 8.95 12.14 9.80
N LYS A 150 7.97 11.81 10.63
CA LYS A 150 7.49 12.73 11.70
C LYS A 150 8.60 13.08 12.67
N SER A 151 9.41 12.11 13.10
CA SER A 151 10.53 12.31 14.03
C SER A 151 11.63 13.20 13.45
N ASP A 152 11.79 13.20 12.11
CA ASP A 152 12.74 14.06 11.41
C ASP A 152 12.13 15.43 11.02
N GLY A 153 10.93 15.75 11.50
CA GLY A 153 10.25 17.04 11.40
C GLY A 153 9.40 17.22 10.15
N TYR A 154 9.09 16.16 9.38
CA TYR A 154 8.23 16.26 8.21
C TYR A 154 6.76 16.19 8.60
N ASN A 155 5.91 16.95 7.90
CA ASN A 155 4.46 16.89 8.02
C ASN A 155 3.90 15.81 7.08
N VAL A 156 3.58 14.62 7.62
CA VAL A 156 3.01 13.53 6.82
C VAL A 156 1.53 13.80 6.58
N MET A 157 1.18 14.13 5.34
CA MET A 157 -0.19 14.47 4.91
C MET A 157 -1.08 13.25 4.74
N GLY A 158 -0.50 12.11 4.37
CA GLY A 158 -1.22 10.86 4.14
C GLY A 158 -0.35 9.81 3.47
N MET A 159 -0.95 8.66 3.21
CA MET A 159 -0.31 7.54 2.53
C MET A 159 -1.19 7.01 1.40
N ILE A 160 -0.57 6.58 0.30
CA ILE A 160 -1.25 5.90 -0.79
C ILE A 160 -0.52 4.60 -1.10
N SER A 161 -1.27 3.49 -1.17
CA SER A 161 -0.73 2.17 -1.53
C SER A 161 -1.31 1.66 -2.85
N ILE A 162 -0.59 0.71 -3.47
CA ILE A 162 -1.12 -0.01 -4.63
C ILE A 162 -2.24 -0.95 -4.20
N PHE A 163 -2.02 -1.72 -3.13
CA PHE A 163 -2.99 -2.68 -2.61
C PHE A 163 -3.01 -2.70 -1.08
N SER A 164 -4.19 -2.95 -0.50
CA SER A 164 -4.37 -3.17 0.93
C SER A 164 -5.13 -4.47 1.21
N TYR A 165 -4.67 -5.22 2.21
CA TYR A 165 -5.45 -6.36 2.75
C TYR A 165 -6.65 -5.94 3.58
N ASP A 166 -6.76 -4.65 3.86
CA ASP A 166 -7.93 -4.07 4.49
C ASP A 166 -8.22 -4.63 5.90
N PHE A 167 -7.17 -4.89 6.68
CA PHE A 167 -7.33 -5.35 8.05
C PHE A 167 -7.76 -4.22 9.00
N GLU A 168 -8.81 -4.44 9.76
CA GLU A 168 -9.35 -3.46 10.71
C GLU A 168 -8.30 -2.99 11.73
N PHE A 169 -7.44 -3.90 12.20
CA PHE A 169 -6.40 -3.54 13.17
C PHE A 169 -5.30 -2.64 12.58
N ALA A 170 -5.06 -2.71 11.25
CA ALA A 170 -4.15 -1.79 10.57
C ALA A 170 -4.76 -0.38 10.49
N TYR A 171 -6.07 -0.28 10.20
CA TYR A 171 -6.80 0.97 10.23
C TYR A 171 -6.75 1.68 11.56
N LYS A 172 -7.05 0.94 12.64
CA LYS A 172 -7.03 1.49 14.00
C LYS A 172 -5.69 2.13 14.31
N LYS A 173 -4.59 1.54 13.85
CA LYS A 173 -3.24 2.09 14.03
C LYS A 173 -3.01 3.37 13.22
N PHE A 174 -3.39 3.41 11.94
CA PHE A 174 -3.25 4.62 11.14
C PHE A 174 -4.14 5.74 11.66
N SER A 175 -5.36 5.42 12.07
CA SER A 175 -6.29 6.37 12.67
C SER A 175 -5.76 6.96 13.97
N SER A 176 -5.15 6.15 14.84
CA SER A 176 -4.53 6.65 16.08
C SER A 176 -3.35 7.60 15.84
N GLU A 177 -2.72 7.50 14.68
CA GLU A 177 -1.65 8.40 14.23
C GLU A 177 -2.17 9.60 13.41
N ASN A 178 -3.49 9.74 13.24
CA ASN A 178 -4.14 10.76 12.40
C ASN A 178 -3.65 10.73 10.94
N ILE A 179 -3.41 9.54 10.38
CA ILE A 179 -2.97 9.37 9.00
C ILE A 179 -4.13 8.88 8.13
N THR A 180 -4.44 9.66 7.11
CA THR A 180 -5.34 9.23 6.03
C THR A 180 -4.61 8.28 5.11
N VAL A 181 -5.21 7.12 4.85
CA VAL A 181 -4.66 6.10 3.97
C VAL A 181 -5.61 5.84 2.82
N ASN A 182 -5.10 5.90 1.60
CA ASN A 182 -5.82 5.52 0.38
C ASN A 182 -5.11 4.33 -0.28
N SER A 183 -5.86 3.51 -1.00
CA SER A 183 -5.33 2.40 -1.78
C SER A 183 -5.93 2.41 -3.18
N LEU A 184 -5.16 2.03 -4.22
CA LEU A 184 -5.75 1.88 -5.54
C LEU A 184 -6.76 0.72 -5.56
N ALA A 185 -6.43 -0.38 -4.88
CA ALA A 185 -7.30 -1.53 -4.73
C ALA A 185 -7.16 -2.15 -3.35
N ASP A 186 -8.15 -2.93 -2.97
CA ASP A 186 -8.22 -3.61 -1.68
C ASP A 186 -8.67 -5.07 -1.80
N TYR A 187 -8.64 -5.75 -0.66
CA TYR A 187 -9.05 -7.15 -0.55
C TYR A 187 -10.52 -7.37 -0.88
N ASN A 188 -11.40 -6.42 -0.54
CA ASN A 188 -12.83 -6.55 -0.83
C ASN A 188 -13.07 -6.53 -2.34
N THR A 189 -12.49 -5.57 -3.05
CA THR A 189 -12.55 -5.48 -4.52
C THR A 189 -12.00 -6.75 -5.17
N LEU A 190 -10.90 -7.31 -4.64
CA LEU A 190 -10.35 -8.58 -5.14
C LEU A 190 -11.38 -9.71 -5.01
N VAL A 191 -11.98 -9.88 -3.83
CA VAL A 191 -12.95 -10.97 -3.59
C VAL A 191 -14.20 -10.78 -4.44
N GLU A 192 -14.71 -9.56 -4.60
CA GLU A 192 -15.85 -9.25 -5.47
C GLU A 192 -15.58 -9.65 -6.93
N ILE A 193 -14.40 -9.32 -7.47
CA ILE A 193 -14.01 -9.65 -8.84
C ILE A 193 -13.91 -11.16 -9.03
N ILE A 194 -13.25 -11.87 -8.11
CA ILE A 194 -13.10 -13.32 -8.20
C ILE A 194 -14.47 -14.02 -8.12
N GLN A 195 -15.32 -13.57 -7.22
CA GLN A 195 -16.69 -14.08 -7.11
C GLN A 195 -17.49 -13.84 -8.39
N SER A 196 -17.39 -12.65 -8.99
CA SER A 196 -18.11 -12.32 -10.23
C SER A 196 -17.63 -13.12 -11.44
N LYS A 197 -16.37 -13.53 -11.47
CA LYS A 197 -15.80 -14.39 -12.53
C LYS A 197 -16.14 -15.87 -12.38
N GLY A 198 -16.58 -16.30 -11.19
CA GLY A 198 -16.81 -17.71 -10.89
C GLY A 198 -15.53 -18.55 -10.78
N ASP A 199 -14.40 -17.93 -10.54
CA ASP A 199 -13.09 -18.60 -10.45
C ASP A 199 -12.96 -19.47 -9.18
N LEU A 200 -13.76 -19.19 -8.15
CA LEU A 200 -13.84 -19.94 -6.89
C LEU A 200 -15.30 -20.25 -6.54
N ASN A 201 -15.50 -21.38 -5.87
CA ASN A 201 -16.81 -21.74 -5.35
C ASN A 201 -17.17 -20.97 -4.06
N ASP A 202 -18.43 -21.07 -3.61
CA ASP A 202 -18.93 -20.31 -2.44
C ASP A 202 -18.20 -20.67 -1.14
N GLU A 203 -17.76 -21.92 -0.97
CA GLU A 203 -16.97 -22.34 0.20
C GLU A 203 -15.60 -21.64 0.20
N GLU A 204 -14.92 -21.62 -0.93
CA GLU A 204 -13.63 -20.95 -1.09
C GLU A 204 -13.74 -19.43 -0.88
N ILE A 205 -14.79 -18.80 -1.41
CA ILE A 205 -15.09 -17.38 -1.16
C ILE A 205 -15.37 -17.14 0.33
N SER A 206 -16.13 -18.00 1.00
CA SER A 206 -16.40 -17.91 2.44
C SER A 206 -15.09 -18.01 3.25
N ARG A 207 -14.18 -18.90 2.86
CA ARG A 207 -12.86 -19.03 3.50
C ARG A 207 -12.01 -17.76 3.36
N LEU A 208 -12.01 -17.13 2.19
CA LEU A 208 -11.34 -15.85 1.97
C LEU A 208 -11.90 -14.77 2.91
N LYS A 209 -13.22 -14.62 2.97
CA LYS A 209 -13.89 -13.62 3.83
C LYS A 209 -13.54 -13.82 5.31
N LYS A 210 -13.63 -15.07 5.79
CA LYS A 210 -13.27 -15.42 7.19
C LYS A 210 -11.81 -15.15 7.51
N TRP A 211 -10.90 -15.43 6.58
CA TRP A 211 -9.48 -15.14 6.79
C TRP A 211 -9.24 -13.65 7.02
N ARG A 212 -9.88 -12.77 6.25
CA ARG A 212 -9.72 -11.33 6.40
C ARG A 212 -10.20 -10.81 7.77
N GLU A 213 -11.26 -11.41 8.32
CA GLU A 213 -11.80 -11.02 9.63
C GLU A 213 -10.81 -11.30 10.76
N ASP A 214 -10.18 -12.48 10.76
CA ASP A 214 -9.14 -12.85 11.74
C ASP A 214 -8.01 -13.67 11.12
N PRO A 215 -7.04 -13.02 10.47
CA PRO A 215 -5.93 -13.71 9.82
C PRO A 215 -4.97 -14.40 10.79
N LYS A 216 -5.03 -14.10 12.10
CA LYS A 216 -4.11 -14.67 13.08
C LYS A 216 -4.55 -16.04 13.60
N THR A 217 -5.85 -16.26 13.69
CA THR A 217 -6.42 -17.52 14.21
C THR A 217 -6.94 -18.43 13.10
N TRP A 218 -6.95 -17.95 11.83
CA TRP A 218 -7.39 -18.71 10.68
C TRP A 218 -6.43 -19.85 10.30
N GLY A 219 -6.94 -21.10 10.16
CA GLY A 219 -6.20 -22.27 9.70
C GLY A 219 -6.51 -23.50 10.49
#